data_d6f16aae39d1fde77c770762a5219229
#
_entry.id   d6f16aae39d1fde77c770762a5219229
#
_cell.length_a   1.000
_cell.length_b   1.000
_cell.length_c   1.000
_cell.angle_alpha   90.00
_cell.angle_beta   90.00
_cell.angle_gamma   90.00
#
_symmetry.space_group_name_H-M   'P 1'
#
loop_
_entity.id
_entity.type
_entity.pdbx_description
1 polymer ?
#
loop_
_entity_poly.entity_id
_entity_poly.type
_entity_poly.pdbx_seq_one_letter_code
_entity_poly.pdbx_strand_id
1 'polypeptide(L)'
;MGRLAKGDDLLQALENFCQEHNITLGEVRALGAVTRARVGFYNQEERKYYFLDLEQPLEILALVGNISLKDGKPMVHAHVTLADAAGRAFGGHLAPGTPVFACEFAVHEYQADRTLARQDDPETGLMLWPPS
;
A
#
# COMPACT_ATOMS: atom_id res chain seq x y z
N MET A 1 -10.28 -7.80 -10.06
CA MET A 1 -10.63 -6.35 -10.06
C MET A 1 -11.84 -6.14 -9.19
N GLY A 2 -11.89 -5.04 -8.47
CA GLY A 2 -12.97 -4.74 -7.55
C GLY A 2 -13.05 -3.25 -7.21
N ARG A 3 -13.99 -2.93 -6.33
CA ARG A 3 -14.19 -1.59 -5.78
C ARG A 3 -14.23 -1.68 -4.25
N LEU A 4 -13.52 -0.77 -3.59
CA LEU A 4 -13.57 -0.63 -2.13
C LEU A 4 -14.77 0.21 -1.71
N ALA A 5 -15.29 -0.02 -0.51
CA ALA A 5 -16.40 0.75 0.03
C ALA A 5 -15.92 2.14 0.49
N LYS A 6 -16.83 3.14 0.41
CA LYS A 6 -16.57 4.47 0.93
C LYS A 6 -16.38 4.42 2.45
N GLY A 7 -15.31 5.02 2.92
CA GLY A 7 -14.96 5.09 4.33
C GLY A 7 -14.01 4.00 4.80
N ASP A 8 -13.78 2.93 4.00
CA ASP A 8 -12.77 1.94 4.30
C ASP A 8 -11.38 2.57 4.33
N ASP A 9 -10.50 2.10 5.20
CA ASP A 9 -9.08 2.42 5.09
C ASP A 9 -8.47 1.71 3.88
N LEU A 10 -7.84 2.48 2.99
CA LEU A 10 -7.35 1.99 1.69
C LEU A 10 -6.38 0.81 1.84
N LEU A 11 -5.40 0.93 2.73
CA LEU A 11 -4.42 -0.13 2.93
C LEU A 11 -5.05 -1.38 3.55
N GLN A 12 -5.80 -1.19 4.63
CA GLN A 12 -6.43 -2.29 5.35
C GLN A 12 -7.44 -3.04 4.48
N ALA A 13 -8.22 -2.33 3.67
CA ALA A 13 -9.20 -2.96 2.78
C ALA A 13 -8.53 -3.83 1.70
N LEU A 14 -7.39 -3.39 1.15
CA LEU A 14 -6.60 -4.20 0.21
C LEU A 14 -6.00 -5.43 0.89
N GLU A 15 -5.49 -5.30 2.12
CA GLU A 15 -4.98 -6.43 2.89
C GLU A 15 -6.08 -7.44 3.25
N ASN A 16 -7.26 -6.95 3.68
CA ASN A 16 -8.41 -7.79 3.97
C ASN A 16 -8.85 -8.57 2.73
N PHE A 17 -8.92 -7.89 1.57
CA PHE A 17 -9.22 -8.55 0.29
C PHE A 17 -8.23 -9.69 -0.02
N CYS A 18 -6.94 -9.44 0.14
CA CYS A 18 -5.92 -10.47 -0.07
C CYS A 18 -6.07 -11.64 0.91
N GLN A 19 -6.38 -11.35 2.17
CA GLN A 19 -6.58 -12.37 3.19
C GLN A 19 -7.83 -13.23 2.92
N GLU A 20 -8.97 -12.62 2.57
CA GLU A 20 -10.23 -13.31 2.25
C GLU A 20 -10.11 -14.21 1.02
N HIS A 21 -9.27 -13.84 0.06
CA HIS A 21 -9.06 -14.58 -1.18
C HIS A 21 -7.80 -15.47 -1.14
N ASN A 22 -7.10 -15.53 0.01
CA ASN A 22 -5.85 -16.28 0.18
C ASN A 22 -4.74 -15.89 -0.82
N ILE A 23 -4.69 -14.62 -1.24
CA ILE A 23 -3.67 -14.12 -2.15
C ILE A 23 -2.40 -13.82 -1.35
N THR A 24 -1.36 -14.63 -1.53
CA THR A 24 -0.11 -14.55 -0.76
C THR A 24 1.08 -14.02 -1.55
N LEU A 25 0.92 -13.87 -2.87
CA LEU A 25 1.94 -13.34 -3.76
C LEU A 25 1.28 -12.64 -4.95
N GLY A 26 1.68 -11.41 -5.26
CA GLY A 26 1.11 -10.69 -6.39
C GLY A 26 1.47 -9.21 -6.42
N GLU A 27 0.79 -8.50 -7.30
CA GLU A 27 0.81 -7.05 -7.36
C GLU A 27 -0.59 -6.46 -7.25
N VAL A 28 -0.67 -5.22 -6.79
CA VAL A 28 -1.91 -4.45 -6.70
C VAL A 28 -1.74 -3.08 -7.33
N ARG A 29 -2.79 -2.62 -8.02
CA ARG A 29 -2.93 -1.27 -8.58
C ARG A 29 -4.28 -0.72 -8.23
N ALA A 30 -4.37 0.58 -8.02
CA ALA A 30 -5.64 1.25 -7.77
C ALA A 30 -5.67 2.67 -8.33
N LEU A 31 -6.90 3.12 -8.63
CA LEU A 31 -7.27 4.47 -9.02
C LEU A 31 -8.50 4.91 -8.21
N GLY A 32 -8.72 6.20 -8.08
CA GLY A 32 -9.91 6.71 -7.41
C GLY A 32 -9.67 7.98 -6.63
N ALA A 33 -10.30 8.11 -5.47
CA ALA A 33 -10.19 9.27 -4.61
C ALA A 33 -10.27 8.87 -3.13
N VAL A 34 -9.62 9.67 -2.28
CA VAL A 34 -9.64 9.57 -0.82
C VAL A 34 -10.08 10.89 -0.21
N THR A 35 -10.65 10.85 1.00
CA THR A 35 -11.08 12.08 1.71
C THR A 35 -9.92 12.79 2.40
N ARG A 36 -8.88 12.05 2.73
CA ARG A 36 -7.58 12.49 3.25
C ARG A 36 -6.58 11.36 3.02
N ALA A 37 -5.30 11.61 3.22
CA ALA A 37 -4.30 10.56 3.11
C ALA A 37 -3.19 10.70 4.15
N ARG A 38 -2.63 9.55 4.53
CA ARG A 38 -1.41 9.46 5.32
C ARG A 38 -0.35 8.71 4.52
N VAL A 39 0.77 9.37 4.27
CA VAL A 39 1.89 8.81 3.49
C VAL A 39 3.19 8.87 4.29
N GLY A 40 4.02 7.86 4.11
CA GLY A 40 5.28 7.71 4.83
C GLY A 40 6.49 8.03 3.94
N PHE A 41 7.52 8.55 4.60
CA PHE A 41 8.88 8.67 4.08
C PHE A 41 9.84 7.99 5.05
N TYR A 42 10.63 7.05 4.56
CA TYR A 42 11.63 6.38 5.38
C TYR A 42 12.93 7.18 5.39
N ASN A 43 13.30 7.70 6.58
CA ASN A 43 14.60 8.32 6.78
C ASN A 43 15.67 7.24 6.92
N GLN A 44 16.56 7.13 5.93
CA GLN A 44 17.56 6.08 5.86
C GLN A 44 18.67 6.21 6.91
N GLU A 45 18.99 7.44 7.33
CA GLU A 45 20.00 7.71 8.37
C GLU A 45 19.48 7.36 9.76
N GLU A 46 18.24 7.77 10.06
CA GLU A 46 17.60 7.53 11.36
C GLU A 46 16.88 6.17 11.43
N ARG A 47 16.77 5.48 10.29
CA ARG A 47 16.09 4.18 10.14
C ARG A 47 14.67 4.17 10.73
N LYS A 48 13.90 5.22 10.40
CA LYS A 48 12.51 5.35 10.85
C LYS A 48 11.61 6.03 9.82
N TYR A 49 10.31 5.73 9.89
CA TYR A 49 9.31 6.42 9.08
C TYR A 49 8.92 7.76 9.70
N TYR A 50 8.83 8.76 8.85
CA TYR A 50 8.10 10.00 9.08
C TYR A 50 6.81 9.96 8.27
N PHE A 51 5.72 10.47 8.84
CA PHE A 51 4.43 10.49 8.19
C PHE A 51 3.98 11.92 7.91
N LEU A 52 3.39 12.10 6.73
CA LEU A 52 2.71 13.31 6.32
C LEU A 52 1.22 13.02 6.25
N ASP A 53 0.43 13.79 7.01
CA ASP A 53 -1.02 13.77 6.97
C ASP A 53 -1.53 14.86 6.03
N LEU A 54 -2.24 14.47 4.96
CA LEU A 54 -2.83 15.33 3.96
C LEU A 54 -4.33 15.44 4.22
N GLU A 55 -4.75 16.44 5.01
CA GLU A 55 -6.12 16.61 5.51
C GLU A 55 -7.02 17.33 4.49
N GLN A 56 -7.11 16.79 3.28
CA GLN A 56 -7.93 17.29 2.17
C GLN A 56 -8.33 16.18 1.21
N PRO A 57 -9.41 16.33 0.44
CA PRO A 57 -9.75 15.40 -0.66
C PRO A 57 -8.63 15.35 -1.70
N LEU A 58 -8.31 14.13 -2.15
CA LEU A 58 -7.23 13.86 -3.11
C LEU A 58 -7.66 12.79 -4.11
N GLU A 59 -7.26 12.96 -5.37
CA GLU A 59 -7.35 11.92 -6.40
C GLU A 59 -6.19 10.94 -6.26
N ILE A 60 -6.47 9.64 -6.35
CA ILE A 60 -5.45 8.60 -6.51
C ILE A 60 -5.07 8.53 -7.99
N LEU A 61 -3.94 9.13 -8.35
CA LEU A 61 -3.41 9.08 -9.72
C LEU A 61 -2.85 7.71 -10.05
N ALA A 62 -2.19 7.09 -9.08
CA ALA A 62 -1.68 5.74 -9.16
C ALA A 62 -1.41 5.20 -7.75
N LEU A 63 -1.81 3.97 -7.52
CA LEU A 63 -1.30 3.14 -6.44
C LEU A 63 -0.63 1.93 -7.08
N VAL A 64 0.60 1.64 -6.68
CA VAL A 64 1.34 0.46 -7.11
C VAL A 64 1.91 -0.23 -5.88
N GLY A 65 1.68 -1.53 -5.77
CA GLY A 65 2.15 -2.29 -4.64
C GLY A 65 2.41 -3.75 -4.98
N ASN A 66 3.08 -4.42 -4.07
CA ASN A 66 3.26 -5.86 -4.09
C ASN A 66 2.59 -6.51 -2.88
N ILE A 67 2.23 -7.76 -3.05
CA ILE A 67 1.61 -8.62 -2.04
C ILE A 67 2.60 -9.72 -1.73
N SER A 68 2.88 -9.94 -0.46
CA SER A 68 3.70 -11.05 0.02
C SER A 68 3.36 -11.38 1.48
N LEU A 69 3.99 -12.36 2.07
CA LEU A 69 3.73 -12.73 3.45
C LEU A 69 4.60 -11.92 4.43
N LYS A 70 3.98 -11.50 5.53
CA LYS A 70 4.62 -11.03 6.74
C LYS A 70 3.97 -11.76 7.92
N ASP A 71 4.77 -12.41 8.75
CA ASP A 71 4.29 -13.19 9.91
C ASP A 71 3.19 -14.21 9.53
N GLY A 72 3.31 -14.81 8.34
CA GLY A 72 2.37 -15.80 7.82
C GLY A 72 1.05 -15.23 7.27
N LYS A 73 0.89 -13.91 7.21
CA LYS A 73 -0.31 -13.24 6.69
C LYS A 73 0.01 -12.41 5.44
N PRO A 74 -0.95 -12.30 4.49
CA PRO A 74 -0.82 -11.37 3.38
C PRO A 74 -0.58 -9.93 3.88
N MET A 75 0.40 -9.28 3.33
CA MET A 75 0.75 -7.88 3.55
C MET A 75 0.81 -7.17 2.20
N VAL A 76 0.20 -6.01 2.12
CA VAL A 76 0.30 -5.11 0.97
C VAL A 76 1.35 -4.05 1.26
N HIS A 77 2.42 -4.03 0.46
CA HIS A 77 3.38 -2.94 0.44
C HIS A 77 3.11 -2.08 -0.79
N ALA A 78 2.61 -0.88 -0.58
CA ALA A 78 2.22 0.00 -1.67
C ALA A 78 2.76 1.42 -1.51
N HIS A 79 3.05 2.05 -2.65
CA HIS A 79 3.25 3.48 -2.76
C HIS A 79 2.08 4.10 -3.52
N VAL A 80 1.75 5.33 -3.19
CA VAL A 80 0.63 6.06 -3.80
C VAL A 80 1.08 7.42 -4.29
N THR A 81 0.61 7.79 -5.49
CA THR A 81 0.68 9.15 -6.03
C THR A 81 -0.71 9.75 -6.00
N LEU A 82 -0.82 10.91 -5.39
CA LEU A 82 -2.07 11.63 -5.14
C LEU A 82 -2.01 13.00 -5.81
N ALA A 83 -3.17 13.58 -6.15
CA ALA A 83 -3.27 14.97 -6.58
C ALA A 83 -4.36 15.72 -5.83
N ASP A 84 -4.10 16.99 -5.53
CA ASP A 84 -5.11 17.92 -5.02
C ASP A 84 -5.91 18.60 -6.13
N ALA A 85 -6.88 19.43 -5.75
CA ALA A 85 -7.74 20.17 -6.68
C ALA A 85 -6.97 21.18 -7.59
N ALA A 86 -5.74 21.53 -7.24
CA ALA A 86 -4.87 22.36 -8.06
C ALA A 86 -3.93 21.55 -8.98
N GLY A 87 -4.06 20.22 -8.96
CA GLY A 87 -3.20 19.31 -9.72
C GLY A 87 -1.80 19.14 -9.16
N ARG A 88 -1.54 19.59 -7.91
CA ARG A 88 -0.25 19.38 -7.26
C ARG A 88 -0.16 17.93 -6.80
N ALA A 89 0.96 17.28 -7.13
CA ALA A 89 1.19 15.89 -6.79
C ALA A 89 1.85 15.74 -5.42
N PHE A 90 1.36 14.73 -4.68
CA PHE A 90 1.91 14.24 -3.42
C PHE A 90 2.11 12.75 -3.53
N GLY A 91 2.90 12.15 -2.66
CA GLY A 91 3.01 10.71 -2.65
C GLY A 91 3.97 10.19 -1.60
N GLY A 92 4.00 8.88 -1.48
CA GLY A 92 4.87 8.18 -0.54
C GLY A 92 4.40 6.76 -0.28
N HIS A 93 4.98 6.17 0.75
CA HIS A 93 4.57 4.87 1.26
C HIS A 93 3.16 4.97 1.84
N LEU A 94 2.23 4.15 1.35
CA LEU A 94 0.85 4.15 1.84
C LEU A 94 0.82 3.68 3.30
N ALA A 95 0.20 4.48 4.15
CA ALA A 95 0.04 4.16 5.56
C ALA A 95 -1.45 4.08 5.95
N PRO A 96 -1.80 3.37 7.03
CA PRO A 96 -3.15 3.41 7.60
C PRO A 96 -3.56 4.85 7.96
N GLY A 97 -4.85 5.16 7.83
CA GLY A 97 -5.39 6.50 8.02
C GLY A 97 -5.76 7.20 6.71
N THR A 98 -5.94 6.43 5.61
CA THR A 98 -6.28 6.90 4.27
C THR A 98 -7.67 6.42 3.86
N PRO A 99 -8.76 7.13 4.29
CA PRO A 99 -10.14 6.70 4.04
C PRO A 99 -10.55 6.91 2.58
N VAL A 100 -11.08 5.87 1.97
CA VAL A 100 -11.59 5.83 0.60
C VAL A 100 -12.81 6.73 0.44
N PHE A 101 -12.84 7.55 -0.61
CA PHE A 101 -14.06 8.16 -1.13
C PHE A 101 -14.68 7.29 -2.23
N ALA A 102 -13.86 6.89 -3.22
CA ALA A 102 -14.16 5.92 -4.25
C ALA A 102 -12.83 5.30 -4.72
N CYS A 103 -12.75 3.99 -4.86
CA CYS A 103 -11.52 3.33 -5.28
C CYS A 103 -11.82 2.05 -6.06
N GLU A 104 -11.28 1.98 -7.26
CA GLU A 104 -11.25 0.77 -8.07
C GLU A 104 -9.84 0.19 -8.04
N PHE A 105 -9.73 -1.13 -7.91
CA PHE A 105 -8.44 -1.80 -7.83
C PHE A 105 -8.36 -3.06 -8.70
N ALA A 106 -7.14 -3.42 -9.05
CA ALA A 106 -6.80 -4.68 -9.67
C ALA A 106 -5.72 -5.37 -8.86
N VAL A 107 -5.89 -6.67 -8.63
CA VAL A 107 -4.87 -7.55 -8.09
C VAL A 107 -4.54 -8.59 -9.14
N HIS A 108 -3.23 -8.78 -9.40
CA HIS A 108 -2.69 -9.90 -10.16
C HIS A 108 -1.99 -10.83 -9.19
N GLU A 109 -2.57 -12.01 -9.01
CA GLU A 109 -1.95 -13.07 -8.22
C GLU A 109 -0.90 -13.79 -9.05
N TYR A 110 0.26 -14.05 -8.44
CA TYR A 110 1.33 -14.84 -9.01
C TYR A 110 1.44 -16.19 -8.34
N GLN A 111 1.72 -17.20 -9.11
CA GLN A 111 2.06 -18.53 -8.60
C GLN A 111 3.57 -18.71 -8.64
N ALA A 112 4.13 -19.22 -7.56
CA ALA A 112 5.56 -19.51 -7.46
C ALA A 112 5.78 -20.80 -6.66
N ASP A 113 6.88 -21.48 -7.00
CA ASP A 113 7.27 -22.73 -6.33
C ASP A 113 7.77 -22.51 -4.88
N ARG A 114 7.99 -21.25 -4.51
CA ARG A 114 8.44 -20.87 -3.16
C ARG A 114 7.59 -19.75 -2.57
N THR A 115 7.41 -19.78 -1.27
CA THR A 115 6.80 -18.69 -0.51
C THR A 115 7.74 -17.49 -0.45
N LEU A 116 7.23 -16.31 -0.75
CA LEU A 116 7.95 -15.06 -0.60
C LEU A 116 7.49 -14.36 0.68
N ALA A 117 8.30 -14.48 1.73
CA ALA A 117 8.03 -13.88 3.03
C ALA A 117 9.02 -12.75 3.35
N ARG A 118 8.52 -11.72 4.03
CA ARG A 118 9.36 -10.62 4.53
C ARG A 118 10.03 -11.01 5.83
N GLN A 119 11.27 -10.56 5.99
CA GLN A 119 12.09 -10.75 7.19
C GLN A 119 12.81 -9.45 7.53
N ASP A 120 13.29 -9.35 8.77
CA ASP A 120 14.11 -8.21 9.17
C ASP A 120 15.40 -8.15 8.34
N ASP A 121 15.64 -7.00 7.75
CA ASP A 121 16.89 -6.71 7.05
C ASP A 121 17.76 -5.78 7.92
N PRO A 122 18.88 -6.27 8.49
CA PRO A 122 19.71 -5.49 9.38
C PRO A 122 20.46 -4.34 8.69
N GLU A 123 20.62 -4.39 7.37
CA GLU A 123 21.32 -3.34 6.63
C GLU A 123 20.43 -2.09 6.49
N THR A 124 19.15 -2.28 6.25
CA THR A 124 18.20 -1.17 6.05
C THR A 124 17.32 -0.89 7.26
N GLY A 125 17.13 -1.86 8.16
CA GLY A 125 16.18 -1.79 9.28
C GLY A 125 14.72 -1.96 8.85
N LEU A 126 14.48 -2.50 7.65
CA LEU A 126 13.15 -2.71 7.07
C LEU A 126 12.81 -4.21 7.03
N MET A 127 11.50 -4.49 6.89
CA MET A 127 11.01 -5.84 6.61
C MET A 127 11.01 -6.04 5.08
N LEU A 128 12.01 -6.75 4.57
CA LEU A 128 12.23 -6.95 3.14
C LEU A 128 12.23 -8.43 2.76
N TRP A 129 12.13 -8.71 1.46
CA TRP A 129 12.45 -10.02 0.92
C TRP A 129 13.97 -10.26 1.00
N PRO A 130 14.42 -11.52 1.15
CA PRO A 130 15.83 -11.80 1.00
C PRO A 130 16.33 -11.37 -0.39
N PRO A 131 17.58 -10.93 -0.52
CA PRO A 131 18.16 -10.61 -1.82
C PRO A 131 18.06 -11.78 -2.80
N SER A 132 17.86 -11.47 -4.09
CA SER A 132 17.70 -12.46 -5.16
C SER A 132 19.03 -13.08 -5.57
#